data_21c94bed8e918f075fa082898784f60f
#
_entry.id   21c94bed8e918f075fa082898784f60f
#
_cell.length_a   1.000
_cell.length_b   1.000
_cell.length_c   1.000
_cell.angle_alpha   90.00
_cell.angle_beta   90.00
_cell.angle_gamma   90.00
#
_symmetry.space_group_name_H-M   'P 1'
#
loop_
_entity.id
_entity.type
_entity.pdbx_description
1 polymer ?
#
loop_
_entity_poly.entity_id
_entity_poly.type
_entity_poly.pdbx_seq_one_letter_code
_entity_poly.pdbx_strand_id
1 'polypeptide(L)'
;DQGLSGSAGVTDGAVADTIVAPWNVIPEIGDDVAVVCVEPVAANMGLVPPVPGFLEGLRAECDRVGALLLFDEVITGFRLGVDGATGWSGVTPDVWCFGKIIGGGLPVGAFGAAAEIMSSIAPLGPVYQAGTLSGNPLATAAGLAVLSQLDQGAYDRLIAIADALAQGLEAAFADAGVSAVVPRVGPLVGCFFGDVSTFGGERPVDFSTAGASVAL
;
A
#
# COMPACT_ATOMS: atom_id res chain seq x y z
N ASP A 1 -4.64 -7.68 7.03
CA ASP A 1 -5.27 -8.34 8.17
C ASP A 1 -5.78 -7.28 9.13
N GLN A 2 -7.04 -7.29 9.48
CA GLN A 2 -7.72 -6.12 10.08
C GLN A 2 -7.74 -6.18 11.63
N GLY A 3 -6.71 -6.71 12.27
CA GLY A 3 -6.67 -6.83 13.76
C GLY A 3 -7.76 -7.73 14.36
N LEU A 4 -8.58 -8.32 13.50
CA LEU A 4 -9.54 -9.36 13.83
C LEU A 4 -8.97 -10.67 13.31
N SER A 5 -9.18 -11.77 14.02
CA SER A 5 -8.87 -13.11 13.54
C SER A 5 -9.79 -13.46 12.35
N GLY A 6 -9.62 -12.72 11.24
CA GLY A 6 -10.43 -12.86 10.04
C GLY A 6 -10.16 -14.14 9.24
N SER A 7 -9.09 -14.86 9.58
CA SER A 7 -8.75 -16.15 8.97
C SER A 7 -8.93 -17.28 9.98
N ALA A 8 -9.60 -18.33 9.57
CA ALA A 8 -9.71 -19.54 10.39
C ALA A 8 -8.33 -20.07 10.76
N GLY A 9 -8.12 -20.33 12.05
CA GLY A 9 -6.84 -20.82 12.57
C GLY A 9 -5.90 -19.73 13.12
N VAL A 10 -6.16 -18.45 12.88
CA VAL A 10 -5.47 -17.37 13.60
C VAL A 10 -6.08 -17.24 14.98
N THR A 11 -5.26 -17.34 16.02
CA THR A 11 -5.71 -17.24 17.41
C THR A 11 -5.85 -15.77 17.81
N ASP A 12 -6.74 -15.48 18.77
CA ASP A 12 -6.92 -14.14 19.31
C ASP A 12 -5.62 -13.56 19.88
N GLY A 13 -4.79 -14.38 20.51
CA GLY A 13 -3.47 -13.98 21.00
C GLY A 13 -2.50 -13.53 19.91
N ALA A 14 -2.67 -13.97 18.66
CA ALA A 14 -1.80 -13.55 17.55
C ALA A 14 -2.11 -12.12 17.04
N VAL A 15 -3.30 -11.61 17.37
CA VAL A 15 -3.76 -10.27 16.93
C VAL A 15 -4.02 -9.31 18.11
N ALA A 16 -3.76 -9.77 19.34
CA ALA A 16 -4.08 -9.01 20.55
C ALA A 16 -3.40 -7.63 20.62
N ASP A 17 -2.20 -7.52 20.04
CA ASP A 17 -1.39 -6.29 20.04
C ASP A 17 -1.59 -5.47 18.74
N THR A 18 -2.62 -5.80 17.93
CA THR A 18 -2.92 -5.09 16.69
C THR A 18 -4.18 -4.26 16.85
N ILE A 19 -4.04 -2.94 16.69
CA ILE A 19 -5.16 -2.00 16.70
C ILE A 19 -5.49 -1.64 15.26
N VAL A 20 -6.77 -1.72 14.88
CA VAL A 20 -7.22 -1.32 13.55
C VAL A 20 -7.86 0.05 13.63
N ALA A 21 -7.37 0.97 12.80
CA ALA A 21 -7.94 2.30 12.64
C ALA A 21 -8.68 2.41 11.29
N PRO A 22 -9.75 3.20 11.19
CA PRO A 22 -10.44 3.45 9.93
C PRO A 22 -9.53 4.15 8.92
N TRP A 23 -9.61 3.73 7.66
CA TRP A 23 -8.89 4.39 6.56
C TRP A 23 -9.35 5.85 6.39
N ASN A 24 -8.42 6.74 6.07
CA ASN A 24 -8.66 8.19 5.92
C ASN A 24 -9.12 8.92 7.21
N VAL A 25 -8.94 8.28 8.37
CA VAL A 25 -9.15 8.90 9.68
C VAL A 25 -7.82 8.86 10.44
N ILE A 26 -7.32 10.02 10.83
CA ILE A 26 -6.08 10.10 11.63
C ILE A 26 -6.43 9.67 13.05
N PRO A 27 -5.92 8.50 13.52
CA PRO A 27 -6.19 8.05 14.88
C PRO A 27 -5.38 8.87 15.90
N GLU A 28 -5.94 9.12 17.06
CA GLU A 28 -5.14 9.48 18.22
C GLU A 28 -4.48 8.22 18.77
N ILE A 29 -3.15 8.17 18.76
CA ILE A 29 -2.38 7.00 19.22
C ILE A 29 -1.67 7.29 20.55
N GLY A 30 -1.56 6.25 21.39
CA GLY A 30 -0.84 6.30 22.67
C GLY A 30 0.67 6.11 22.48
N ASP A 31 1.42 6.34 23.52
CA ASP A 31 2.87 6.11 23.60
C ASP A 31 3.26 4.64 23.73
N ASP A 32 2.26 3.75 23.83
CA ASP A 32 2.38 2.30 23.79
C ASP A 32 2.34 1.74 22.35
N VAL A 33 2.04 2.58 21.35
CA VAL A 33 2.06 2.17 19.94
C VAL A 33 3.48 2.21 19.39
N ALA A 34 4.02 1.06 19.02
CA ALA A 34 5.37 0.94 18.47
C ALA A 34 5.46 1.35 17.00
N VAL A 35 4.44 1.02 16.19
CA VAL A 35 4.45 1.25 14.75
C VAL A 35 3.03 1.46 14.21
N VAL A 36 2.90 2.41 13.29
CA VAL A 36 1.71 2.58 12.45
C VAL A 36 2.03 2.04 11.07
N CYS A 37 1.31 1.00 10.62
CA CYS A 37 1.48 0.41 9.29
C CYS A 37 0.34 0.87 8.38
N VAL A 38 0.67 1.41 7.21
CA VAL A 38 -0.32 1.91 6.26
C VAL A 38 0.11 1.63 4.82
N GLU A 39 -0.82 1.20 3.95
CA GLU A 39 -0.63 1.33 2.50
C GLU A 39 -0.78 2.82 2.15
N PRO A 40 0.21 3.50 1.53
CA PRO A 40 0.06 4.94 1.20
C PRO A 40 -1.12 5.23 0.26
N VAL A 41 -1.47 4.27 -0.57
CA VAL A 41 -2.72 4.17 -1.30
C VAL A 41 -3.28 2.78 -1.01
N ALA A 42 -4.47 2.70 -0.42
CA ALA A 42 -5.07 1.41 -0.09
C ALA A 42 -5.54 0.68 -1.36
N ALA A 43 -4.60 0.01 -2.01
CA ALA A 43 -4.81 -0.61 -3.31
C ALA A 43 -5.24 -2.08 -3.22
N ASN A 44 -4.99 -2.74 -2.09
CA ASN A 44 -5.42 -4.12 -1.88
C ASN A 44 -6.94 -4.25 -1.69
N MET A 45 -7.62 -3.18 -1.34
CA MET A 45 -9.07 -3.14 -1.17
C MET A 45 -9.81 -2.52 -2.38
N GLY A 46 -9.17 -2.40 -3.54
CA GLY A 46 -9.79 -1.92 -4.77
C GLY A 46 -9.40 -0.49 -5.17
N LEU A 47 -8.31 0.04 -4.68
CA LEU A 47 -7.73 1.36 -4.95
C LEU A 47 -8.51 2.52 -4.31
N VAL A 48 -8.25 2.76 -3.03
CA VAL A 48 -8.78 3.90 -2.28
C VAL A 48 -7.65 4.88 -2.00
N PRO A 49 -7.62 6.05 -2.66
CA PRO A 49 -6.61 7.06 -2.39
C PRO A 49 -6.76 7.66 -0.99
N PRO A 50 -5.66 8.13 -0.38
CA PRO A 50 -5.74 8.90 0.85
C PRO A 50 -6.41 10.25 0.58
N VAL A 51 -7.18 10.74 1.55
CA VAL A 51 -7.64 12.14 1.51
C VAL A 51 -6.48 13.08 1.79
N PRO A 52 -6.52 14.33 1.29
CA PRO A 52 -5.48 15.32 1.56
C PRO A 52 -5.21 15.47 3.06
N GLY A 53 -3.95 15.43 3.45
CA GLY A 53 -3.52 15.57 4.85
C GLY A 53 -3.52 14.27 5.68
N PHE A 54 -4.01 13.15 5.15
CA PHE A 54 -4.07 11.90 5.90
C PHE A 54 -2.67 11.33 6.20
N LEU A 55 -1.81 11.20 5.20
CA LEU A 55 -0.46 10.65 5.39
C LEU A 55 0.42 11.59 6.22
N GLU A 56 0.32 12.88 6.00
CA GLU A 56 1.00 13.90 6.80
C GLU A 56 0.55 13.86 8.26
N GLY A 57 -0.75 13.67 8.48
CA GLY A 57 -1.33 13.53 9.82
C GLY A 57 -0.85 12.27 10.54
N LEU A 58 -0.77 11.13 9.85
CA LEU A 58 -0.17 9.91 10.41
C LEU A 58 1.30 10.11 10.79
N ARG A 59 2.08 10.79 9.93
CA ARG A 59 3.48 11.11 10.24
C ARG A 59 3.57 11.98 11.51
N ALA A 60 2.75 13.03 11.60
CA ALA A 60 2.74 13.91 12.74
C ALA A 60 2.33 13.19 14.04
N GLU A 61 1.35 12.28 13.99
CA GLU A 61 0.98 11.47 15.16
C GLU A 61 2.09 10.50 15.58
N CYS A 62 2.76 9.84 14.62
CA CYS A 62 3.91 8.99 14.93
C CYS A 62 5.04 9.80 15.58
N ASP A 63 5.36 10.98 15.05
CA ASP A 63 6.39 11.86 15.59
C ASP A 63 6.05 12.34 17.01
N ARG A 64 4.77 12.60 17.29
CA ARG A 64 4.28 13.06 18.59
C ARG A 64 4.54 12.07 19.71
N VAL A 65 4.40 10.77 19.45
CA VAL A 65 4.54 9.71 20.48
C VAL A 65 5.84 8.91 20.36
N GLY A 66 6.61 9.09 19.27
CA GLY A 66 7.82 8.32 19.00
C GLY A 66 7.56 6.95 18.38
N ALA A 67 6.39 6.72 17.81
CA ALA A 67 6.08 5.53 17.04
C ALA A 67 6.75 5.58 15.65
N LEU A 68 7.04 4.42 15.06
CA LEU A 68 7.51 4.35 13.69
C LEU A 68 6.34 4.40 12.71
N LEU A 69 6.50 5.09 11.58
CA LEU A 69 5.60 5.01 10.44
C LEU A 69 6.16 4.01 9.43
N LEU A 70 5.37 2.99 9.09
CA LEU A 70 5.71 2.00 8.08
C LEU A 70 4.80 2.16 6.87
N PHE A 71 5.39 2.38 5.69
CA PHE A 71 4.67 2.31 4.43
C PHE A 71 4.72 0.90 3.85
N ASP A 72 3.54 0.28 3.71
CA ASP A 72 3.39 -0.91 2.89
C ASP A 72 3.33 -0.48 1.41
N GLU A 73 4.49 -0.48 0.79
CA GLU A 73 4.67 -0.18 -0.63
C GLU A 73 4.73 -1.44 -1.50
N VAL A 74 4.16 -2.52 -1.07
CA VAL A 74 4.09 -3.76 -1.86
C VAL A 74 3.34 -3.53 -3.19
N ILE A 75 2.37 -2.62 -3.24
CA ILE A 75 1.69 -2.23 -4.49
C ILE A 75 2.24 -0.92 -5.06
N THR A 76 2.45 0.09 -4.22
CA THR A 76 2.80 1.45 -4.66
C THR A 76 4.27 1.63 -5.01
N GLY A 77 5.17 0.87 -4.38
CA GLY A 77 6.61 0.96 -4.59
C GLY A 77 7.01 0.70 -6.03
N PHE A 78 7.82 1.60 -6.60
CA PHE A 78 8.24 1.60 -8.01
C PHE A 78 7.08 1.58 -9.02
N ARG A 79 5.83 1.75 -8.56
CA ARG A 79 4.66 1.83 -9.42
C ARG A 79 4.16 3.26 -9.56
N LEU A 80 4.14 4.04 -8.49
CA LEU A 80 3.77 5.46 -8.56
C LEU A 80 4.91 6.33 -9.12
N GLY A 81 6.12 5.83 -9.12
CA GLY A 81 7.34 6.47 -9.58
C GLY A 81 8.55 5.70 -9.07
N VAL A 82 9.76 6.10 -9.46
CA VAL A 82 11.00 5.50 -8.98
C VAL A 82 11.17 5.65 -7.46
N ASP A 83 10.65 6.75 -6.90
CA ASP A 83 10.67 7.02 -5.46
C ASP A 83 9.38 6.54 -4.75
N GLY A 84 8.56 5.74 -5.44
CA GLY A 84 7.35 5.14 -4.89
C GLY A 84 6.37 6.16 -4.32
N ALA A 85 5.69 5.76 -3.24
CA ALA A 85 4.73 6.63 -2.56
C ALA A 85 5.39 7.77 -1.78
N THR A 86 6.64 7.62 -1.36
CA THR A 86 7.41 8.71 -0.75
C THR A 86 7.53 9.90 -1.70
N GLY A 87 7.96 9.66 -2.95
CA GLY A 87 8.04 10.71 -3.96
C GLY A 87 6.68 11.27 -4.38
N TRP A 88 5.65 10.43 -4.40
CA TRP A 88 4.30 10.81 -4.78
C TRP A 88 3.60 11.67 -3.70
N SER A 89 3.72 11.30 -2.43
CA SER A 89 3.06 12.00 -1.32
C SER A 89 3.89 13.10 -0.68
N GLY A 90 5.21 13.03 -0.79
CA GLY A 90 6.14 13.89 -0.06
C GLY A 90 6.32 13.50 1.41
N VAL A 91 5.65 12.44 1.88
CA VAL A 91 5.78 11.94 3.27
C VAL A 91 6.82 10.83 3.30
N THR A 92 7.77 10.93 4.21
CA THR A 92 8.82 9.94 4.41
C THR A 92 8.49 9.08 5.63
N PRO A 93 8.29 7.76 5.47
CA PRO A 93 8.13 6.84 6.59
C PRO A 93 9.50 6.49 7.21
N ASP A 94 9.50 5.79 8.33
CA ASP A 94 10.70 5.25 8.96
C ASP A 94 11.08 3.89 8.40
N VAL A 95 10.08 3.13 7.94
CA VAL A 95 10.23 1.77 7.41
C VAL A 95 9.43 1.63 6.12
N TRP A 96 10.00 0.93 5.13
CA TRP A 96 9.35 0.57 3.88
C TRP A 96 9.25 -0.94 3.73
N CYS A 97 8.12 -1.44 3.22
CA CYS A 97 7.98 -2.80 2.71
C CYS A 97 7.75 -2.77 1.20
N PHE A 98 8.44 -3.64 0.48
CA PHE A 98 8.33 -3.77 -0.97
C PHE A 98 8.06 -5.22 -1.38
N GLY A 99 7.42 -5.40 -2.52
CA GLY A 99 7.14 -6.70 -3.10
C GLY A 99 6.75 -6.56 -4.57
N LYS A 100 6.00 -7.53 -5.08
CA LYS A 100 5.44 -7.50 -6.45
C LYS A 100 6.45 -7.12 -7.53
N ILE A 101 6.43 -5.85 -7.99
CA ILE A 101 7.25 -5.38 -9.12
C ILE A 101 8.75 -5.58 -8.91
N ILE A 102 9.24 -5.51 -7.66
CA ILE A 102 10.66 -5.69 -7.35
C ILE A 102 11.17 -7.12 -7.65
N GLY A 103 10.27 -8.07 -7.83
CA GLY A 103 10.60 -9.44 -8.22
C GLY A 103 10.56 -9.70 -9.72
N GLY A 104 10.12 -8.73 -10.53
CA GLY A 104 10.02 -8.92 -11.98
C GLY A 104 9.10 -10.07 -12.38
N GLY A 105 8.04 -10.35 -11.60
CA GLY A 105 7.12 -11.46 -11.75
C GLY A 105 7.46 -12.70 -10.91
N LEU A 106 8.59 -12.72 -10.23
CA LEU A 106 8.99 -13.79 -9.31
C LEU A 106 8.74 -13.39 -7.85
N PRO A 107 8.57 -14.38 -6.94
CA PRO A 107 8.29 -14.10 -5.53
C PRO A 107 9.51 -13.50 -4.82
N VAL A 108 9.35 -12.28 -4.33
CA VAL A 108 10.33 -11.55 -3.55
C VAL A 108 9.62 -10.58 -2.62
N GLY A 109 10.19 -10.34 -1.47
CA GLY A 109 9.83 -9.26 -0.56
C GLY A 109 11.10 -8.60 -0.04
N ALA A 110 11.02 -7.33 0.24
CA ALA A 110 12.08 -6.57 0.86
C ALA A 110 11.48 -5.59 1.87
N PHE A 111 12.28 -5.22 2.85
CA PHE A 111 11.99 -4.12 3.75
C PHE A 111 13.27 -3.32 3.98
N GLY A 112 13.13 -2.08 4.35
CA GLY A 112 14.24 -1.18 4.59
C GLY A 112 13.86 -0.07 5.55
N ALA A 113 14.87 0.44 6.24
CA ALA A 113 14.77 1.56 7.17
C ALA A 113 16.14 2.24 7.30
N ALA A 114 16.22 3.28 8.13
CA ALA A 114 17.49 3.87 8.50
C ALA A 114 18.44 2.82 9.12
N ALA A 115 19.76 3.00 8.95
CA ALA A 115 20.78 2.07 9.42
C ALA A 115 20.66 1.75 10.92
N GLU A 116 20.22 2.70 11.73
CA GLU A 116 19.98 2.53 13.15
C GLU A 116 18.93 1.45 13.43
N ILE A 117 17.78 1.53 12.74
CA ILE A 117 16.69 0.53 12.84
C ILE A 117 17.17 -0.81 12.28
N MET A 118 17.78 -0.81 11.10
CA MET A 118 18.24 -2.02 10.43
C MET A 118 19.34 -2.75 11.19
N SER A 119 20.13 -2.06 12.03
CA SER A 119 21.15 -2.69 12.87
C SER A 119 20.57 -3.60 13.96
N SER A 120 19.27 -3.52 14.24
CA SER A 120 18.58 -4.45 15.14
C SER A 120 18.40 -5.85 14.53
N ILE A 121 18.53 -5.98 13.20
CA ILE A 121 18.34 -7.24 12.49
C ILE A 121 19.65 -8.08 12.54
N ALA A 122 19.48 -9.39 12.74
CA ALA A 122 20.59 -10.32 12.69
C ALA A 122 21.32 -10.25 11.33
N PRO A 123 22.68 -10.38 11.30
CA PRO A 123 23.56 -10.75 12.41
C PRO A 123 24.04 -9.57 13.28
N LEU A 124 23.66 -8.32 12.97
CA LEU A 124 24.10 -7.14 13.72
C LEU A 124 23.35 -6.98 15.03
N GLY A 125 22.09 -7.33 15.06
CA GLY A 125 21.22 -7.22 16.24
C GLY A 125 20.50 -8.54 16.57
N PRO A 126 19.65 -8.51 17.62
CA PRO A 126 19.01 -9.70 18.14
C PRO A 126 17.75 -10.14 17.36
N VAL A 127 17.23 -9.31 16.45
CA VAL A 127 16.00 -9.61 15.73
C VAL A 127 16.29 -10.56 14.59
N TYR A 128 15.82 -11.80 14.72
CA TYR A 128 16.03 -12.82 13.70
C TYR A 128 15.04 -12.66 12.54
N GLN A 129 15.59 -12.66 11.33
CA GLN A 129 14.83 -12.69 10.09
C GLN A 129 15.54 -13.65 9.12
N ALA A 130 14.83 -14.60 8.55
CA ALA A 130 15.34 -15.50 7.52
C ALA A 130 14.20 -15.98 6.62
N GLY A 131 14.56 -16.28 5.38
CA GLY A 131 13.66 -16.91 4.41
C GLY A 131 14.51 -17.75 3.44
N THR A 132 14.12 -18.98 3.20
CA THR A 132 14.85 -19.92 2.33
C THR A 132 15.08 -19.35 0.93
N LEU A 133 14.12 -18.57 0.40
CA LEU A 133 14.22 -17.97 -0.92
C LEU A 133 14.70 -16.51 -0.89
N SER A 134 15.08 -15.96 0.28
CA SER A 134 15.60 -14.60 0.38
C SER A 134 16.85 -14.44 -0.47
N GLY A 135 16.84 -13.41 -1.34
CA GLY A 135 17.97 -13.11 -2.22
C GLY A 135 18.23 -14.18 -3.30
N ASN A 136 17.25 -15.03 -3.64
CA ASN A 136 17.47 -16.02 -4.67
C ASN A 136 17.83 -15.37 -6.01
N PRO A 137 18.80 -15.95 -6.76
CA PRO A 137 19.38 -15.28 -7.93
C PRO A 137 18.40 -15.10 -9.08
N LEU A 138 17.36 -15.92 -9.20
CA LEU A 138 16.36 -15.77 -10.26
C LEU A 138 15.48 -14.55 -10.02
N ALA A 139 14.94 -14.40 -8.80
CA ALA A 139 14.08 -13.26 -8.48
C ALA A 139 14.88 -11.94 -8.46
N THR A 140 16.11 -11.95 -7.98
CA THR A 140 16.97 -10.75 -7.99
C THR A 140 17.36 -10.35 -9.41
N ALA A 141 17.68 -11.29 -10.29
CA ALA A 141 17.99 -11.01 -11.69
C ALA A 141 16.77 -10.49 -12.45
N ALA A 142 15.59 -11.11 -12.25
CA ALA A 142 14.35 -10.66 -12.87
C ALA A 142 13.93 -9.27 -12.36
N GLY A 143 14.03 -9.03 -11.05
CA GLY A 143 13.78 -7.72 -10.45
C GLY A 143 14.70 -6.64 -11.01
N LEU A 144 16.00 -6.90 -11.07
CA LEU A 144 16.96 -5.97 -11.66
C LEU A 144 16.64 -5.66 -13.12
N ALA A 145 16.29 -6.67 -13.90
CA ALA A 145 15.93 -6.49 -15.31
C ALA A 145 14.68 -5.62 -15.48
N VAL A 146 13.69 -5.72 -14.61
CA VAL A 146 12.48 -4.87 -14.63
C VAL A 146 12.79 -3.46 -14.12
N LEU A 147 13.38 -3.34 -12.93
CA LEU A 147 13.64 -2.04 -12.31
C LEU A 147 14.55 -1.15 -13.15
N SER A 148 15.53 -1.74 -13.85
CA SER A 148 16.41 -0.98 -14.76
C SER A 148 15.72 -0.41 -16.01
N GLN A 149 14.48 -0.80 -16.30
CA GLN A 149 13.67 -0.28 -17.39
C GLN A 149 12.66 0.79 -16.96
N LEU A 150 12.55 1.06 -15.66
CA LEU A 150 11.63 2.05 -15.12
C LEU A 150 12.25 3.47 -15.18
N ASP A 151 12.36 3.98 -16.39
CA ASP A 151 12.70 5.39 -16.66
C ASP A 151 11.44 6.26 -16.74
N GLN A 152 11.62 7.57 -16.86
CA GLN A 152 10.51 8.51 -17.00
C GLN A 152 9.61 8.16 -18.18
N GLY A 153 10.17 7.74 -19.32
CA GLY A 153 9.39 7.34 -20.49
C GLY A 153 8.53 6.08 -20.24
N ALA A 154 8.97 5.16 -19.37
CA ALA A 154 8.17 4.01 -18.96
C ALA A 154 6.98 4.46 -18.11
N TYR A 155 7.19 5.35 -17.15
CA TYR A 155 6.09 5.91 -16.33
C TYR A 155 5.10 6.71 -17.17
N ASP A 156 5.57 7.55 -18.10
CA ASP A 156 4.69 8.32 -19.00
C ASP A 156 3.79 7.39 -19.83
N ARG A 157 4.33 6.29 -20.34
CA ARG A 157 3.55 5.27 -21.07
C ARG A 157 2.54 4.56 -20.16
N LEU A 158 2.94 4.17 -18.95
CA LEU A 158 2.06 3.51 -17.99
C LEU A 158 0.90 4.42 -17.59
N ILE A 159 1.16 5.69 -17.33
CA ILE A 159 0.13 6.68 -17.00
C ILE A 159 -0.83 6.86 -18.19
N ALA A 160 -0.31 7.01 -19.41
CA ALA A 160 -1.17 7.16 -20.58
C ALA A 160 -2.07 5.94 -20.83
N ILE A 161 -1.56 4.73 -20.59
CA ILE A 161 -2.36 3.49 -20.67
C ILE A 161 -3.43 3.47 -19.58
N ALA A 162 -3.08 3.83 -18.35
CA ALA A 162 -4.02 3.89 -17.24
C ALA A 162 -5.13 4.93 -17.48
N ASP A 163 -4.79 6.08 -18.05
CA ASP A 163 -5.75 7.11 -18.46
C ASP A 163 -6.74 6.57 -19.49
N ALA A 164 -6.24 5.95 -20.55
CA ALA A 164 -7.07 5.39 -21.60
C ALA A 164 -7.99 4.26 -21.06
N LEU A 165 -7.47 3.42 -20.16
CA LEU A 165 -8.24 2.36 -19.52
C LEU A 165 -9.36 2.94 -18.64
N ALA A 166 -9.04 3.90 -17.78
CA ALA A 166 -10.02 4.51 -16.88
C ALA A 166 -11.15 5.19 -17.67
N GLN A 167 -10.80 6.00 -18.66
CA GLN A 167 -11.78 6.67 -19.53
C GLN A 167 -12.64 5.66 -20.30
N GLY A 168 -12.04 4.58 -20.81
CA GLY A 168 -12.77 3.52 -21.50
C GLY A 168 -13.75 2.79 -20.59
N LEU A 169 -13.37 2.51 -19.34
CA LEU A 169 -14.25 1.91 -18.34
C LEU A 169 -15.41 2.85 -17.96
N GLU A 170 -15.11 4.11 -17.69
CA GLU A 170 -16.14 5.13 -17.38
C GLU A 170 -17.18 5.25 -18.52
N ALA A 171 -16.72 5.33 -19.77
CA ALA A 171 -17.60 5.39 -20.93
C ALA A 171 -18.43 4.10 -21.06
N ALA A 172 -17.83 2.93 -20.91
CA ALA A 172 -18.54 1.65 -21.02
C ALA A 172 -19.61 1.49 -19.92
N PHE A 173 -19.34 1.92 -18.69
CA PHE A 173 -20.30 1.90 -17.60
C PHE A 173 -21.45 2.88 -17.85
N ALA A 174 -21.15 4.08 -18.33
CA ALA A 174 -22.16 5.07 -18.69
C ALA A 174 -23.08 4.56 -19.81
N ASP A 175 -22.52 3.98 -20.87
CA ASP A 175 -23.28 3.41 -22.00
C ASP A 175 -24.17 2.23 -21.57
N ALA A 176 -23.68 1.43 -20.61
CA ALA A 176 -24.42 0.30 -20.06
C ALA A 176 -25.44 0.71 -18.97
N GLY A 177 -25.48 1.96 -18.54
CA GLY A 177 -26.33 2.43 -17.44
C GLY A 177 -25.92 1.83 -16.08
N VAL A 178 -24.65 1.44 -15.93
CA VAL A 178 -24.11 0.85 -14.70
C VAL A 178 -23.49 1.98 -13.86
N SER A 179 -23.95 2.12 -12.60
CA SER A 179 -23.31 3.03 -11.65
C SER A 179 -21.99 2.43 -11.18
N ALA A 180 -20.88 3.12 -11.46
CA ALA A 180 -19.54 2.71 -11.05
C ALA A 180 -18.63 3.93 -10.90
N VAL A 181 -17.59 3.79 -10.05
CA VAL A 181 -16.53 4.77 -9.89
C VAL A 181 -15.21 4.12 -10.29
N VAL A 182 -14.41 4.83 -11.07
CA VAL A 182 -13.10 4.36 -11.56
C VAL A 182 -11.98 5.23 -10.97
N PRO A 183 -11.58 5.00 -9.71
CA PRO A 183 -10.49 5.75 -9.11
C PRO A 183 -9.17 5.46 -9.80
N ARG A 184 -8.31 6.48 -9.83
CA ARG A 184 -6.99 6.39 -10.43
C ARG A 184 -5.94 7.12 -9.60
N VAL A 185 -4.77 6.49 -9.40
CA VAL A 185 -3.60 7.09 -8.78
C VAL A 185 -2.37 6.72 -9.60
N GLY A 186 -1.83 7.68 -10.35
CA GLY A 186 -0.76 7.39 -11.32
C GLY A 186 -1.18 6.27 -12.28
N PRO A 187 -0.38 5.21 -12.44
CA PRO A 187 -0.73 4.07 -13.30
C PRO A 187 -1.66 3.04 -12.65
N LEU A 188 -2.10 3.27 -11.41
CA LEU A 188 -3.07 2.41 -10.74
C LEU A 188 -4.48 2.80 -11.13
N VAL A 189 -5.30 1.81 -11.49
CA VAL A 189 -6.73 1.97 -11.83
C VAL A 189 -7.52 0.97 -11.01
N GLY A 190 -8.58 1.44 -10.37
CA GLY A 190 -9.55 0.63 -9.64
C GLY A 190 -10.94 0.72 -10.27
N CYS A 191 -11.86 -0.09 -9.79
CA CYS A 191 -13.26 -0.03 -10.17
C CYS A 191 -14.14 -0.45 -8.99
N PHE A 192 -15.17 0.36 -8.71
CA PHE A 192 -16.18 0.07 -7.70
C PHE A 192 -17.57 0.22 -8.31
N PHE A 193 -18.42 -0.77 -8.08
CA PHE A 193 -19.80 -0.73 -8.52
C PHE A 193 -20.70 -0.12 -7.44
N GLY A 194 -21.72 0.62 -7.89
CA GLY A 194 -22.69 1.30 -7.04
C GLY A 194 -22.40 2.79 -6.87
N ASP A 195 -23.24 3.45 -6.07
CA ASP A 195 -23.10 4.87 -5.75
C ASP A 195 -22.09 5.02 -4.60
N VAL A 196 -20.84 5.21 -4.96
CA VAL A 196 -19.73 5.44 -4.00
C VAL A 196 -19.53 6.96 -3.84
N SER A 197 -20.62 7.66 -3.47
CA SER A 197 -20.61 9.11 -3.23
C SER A 197 -19.66 9.56 -2.07
N THR A 198 -18.93 8.62 -1.47
CA THR A 198 -18.07 8.81 -0.31
C THR A 198 -16.58 8.61 -0.59
N PHE A 199 -16.14 8.47 -1.85
CA PHE A 199 -14.73 8.54 -2.19
C PHE A 199 -14.20 9.95 -1.91
N GLY A 200 -13.45 10.12 -0.80
CA GLY A 200 -12.88 11.40 -0.41
C GLY A 200 -13.75 12.29 0.47
N GLY A 201 -14.90 11.81 0.97
CA GLY A 201 -15.74 12.52 1.94
C GLY A 201 -15.42 12.18 3.40
N GLU A 202 -15.95 12.97 4.33
CA GLU A 202 -15.72 12.89 5.80
C GLU A 202 -16.24 11.59 6.47
N ARG A 203 -16.66 10.58 5.72
CA ARG A 203 -17.12 9.30 6.26
C ARG A 203 -16.16 8.18 5.87
N PRO A 204 -15.83 7.29 6.82
CA PRO A 204 -15.10 6.05 6.50
C PRO A 204 -15.87 5.30 5.41
N VAL A 205 -15.18 4.87 4.35
CA VAL A 205 -15.79 3.99 3.35
C VAL A 205 -16.11 2.67 4.04
N ASP A 206 -17.38 2.27 4.07
CA ASP A 206 -17.78 0.95 4.56
C ASP A 206 -17.40 -0.12 3.52
N PHE A 207 -16.23 -0.72 3.73
CA PHE A 207 -15.69 -1.77 2.86
C PHE A 207 -16.37 -3.12 3.03
N SER A 208 -17.27 -3.29 4.01
CA SER A 208 -18.01 -4.55 4.20
C SER A 208 -18.89 -4.90 2.98
N THR A 209 -19.31 -3.88 2.24
CA THR A 209 -20.08 -4.05 1.00
C THR A 209 -19.22 -4.00 -0.27
N ALA A 210 -18.07 -3.32 -0.25
CA ALA A 210 -17.15 -3.24 -1.40
C ALA A 210 -16.30 -4.52 -1.55
N GLY A 211 -15.96 -5.18 -0.45
CA GLY A 211 -15.16 -6.40 -0.46
C GLY A 211 -15.84 -7.63 -1.05
N ALA A 212 -17.14 -7.59 -1.30
CA ALA A 212 -17.89 -8.71 -1.88
C ALA A 212 -17.76 -8.79 -3.42
N SER A 213 -17.16 -7.81 -4.09
CA SER A 213 -17.11 -7.73 -5.56
C SER A 213 -15.74 -7.97 -6.19
N VAL A 214 -14.72 -8.31 -5.41
CA VAL A 214 -13.36 -8.57 -5.93
C VAL A 214 -12.89 -9.98 -5.56
N ALA A 215 -13.75 -10.97 -5.73
CA ALA A 215 -13.34 -12.37 -5.84
C ALA A 215 -13.45 -12.78 -7.32
N LEU A 216 -12.47 -12.44 -8.11
CA LEU A 216 -12.17 -13.04 -9.41
C LEU A 216 -10.71 -13.50 -9.42
#